data_30d34c14781d8839f7520c7fb343b6f2
#
_entry.id   30d34c14781d8839f7520c7fb343b6f2
#
_cell.length_a   1.000
_cell.length_b   1.000
_cell.length_c   1.000
_cell.angle_alpha   90.00
_cell.angle_beta   90.00
_cell.angle_gamma   90.00
#
_symmetry.space_group_name_H-M   'P 1'
#
loop_
_entity.id
_entity.type
_entity.pdbx_description
1 polymer ?
#
loop_
_entity_poly.entity_id
_entity_poly.type
_entity_poly.pdbx_seq_one_letter_code
_entity_poly.pdbx_strand_id
1 'polypeptide(L)'
;MRATTIHAPYDMRVEDVPEPVVQLPTDAVVRVLRACICGSDLWAYRGEAARQPGQRIGHEFLGVVEETGSEVGTVRRGDLVVAPFMWSDGVCDYCREGLTTSCVHGGFWGSVGYDGGQGEAVRVPFADGTLVGLPKDAASDDHLLTALLTLSDVLGTGHHAALGAGVRPGATVAVVGDGAVGLCAVLAARRLGAERIIALGRHEVRTDIARRFGATDVVAERGEAAVAAVRELTRGQGAHAVVEAVGTEQSMRTAVEITRDGGAIGFVGVPHGSGTGLDLSVMFDRNIALRGGVAPVRAYIPDLLPDVLAGTIDPSPVFDLTVGIEGVPDGYKAMDERTALKVLVTNG
;
A
#
# COMPACT_ATOMS: atom_id res chain seq x y z
N MET A 1 8.99 25.02 -6.79
CA MET A 1 7.75 24.29 -6.52
C MET A 1 7.61 23.96 -5.04
N ARG A 2 6.40 23.74 -4.55
CA ARG A 2 6.17 23.31 -3.16
C ARG A 2 6.30 21.80 -3.02
N ALA A 3 6.88 21.36 -1.91
CA ALA A 3 6.94 19.94 -1.56
C ALA A 3 6.98 19.75 -0.03
N THR A 4 6.51 18.61 0.41
CA THR A 4 6.60 18.20 1.82
C THR A 4 8.02 17.71 2.13
N THR A 5 8.59 18.24 3.19
CA THR A 5 9.92 17.91 3.70
C THR A 5 9.86 17.52 5.16
N ILE A 6 10.76 16.63 5.59
CA ILE A 6 10.93 16.26 7.00
C ILE A 6 12.23 16.85 7.52
N HIS A 7 12.21 17.51 8.69
CA HIS A 7 13.38 18.12 9.31
C HIS A 7 13.85 17.41 10.59
N ALA A 8 12.87 16.92 11.36
CA ALA A 8 13.09 16.17 12.59
C ALA A 8 11.83 15.33 12.89
N PRO A 9 11.86 14.46 13.90
CA PRO A 9 10.63 13.84 14.41
C PRO A 9 9.55 14.89 14.71
N TYR A 10 8.34 14.67 14.18
CA TYR A 10 7.17 15.54 14.28
C TYR A 10 7.32 16.93 13.63
N ASP A 11 8.40 17.16 12.86
CA ASP A 11 8.66 18.40 12.15
C ASP A 11 8.56 18.19 10.64
N MET A 12 7.32 18.23 10.14
CA MET A 12 6.97 18.20 8.72
C MET A 12 6.68 19.61 8.25
N ARG A 13 7.22 19.97 7.08
CA ARG A 13 7.03 21.30 6.50
C ARG A 13 6.66 21.21 5.03
N VAL A 14 5.99 22.25 4.55
CA VAL A 14 5.80 22.48 3.12
C VAL A 14 6.70 23.66 2.75
N GLU A 15 7.62 23.43 1.85
CA GLU A 15 8.66 24.41 1.51
C GLU A 15 8.81 24.56 0.00
N ASP A 16 9.35 25.71 -0.41
CA ASP A 16 9.81 25.90 -1.77
C ASP A 16 11.10 25.13 -2.01
N VAL A 17 11.06 24.21 -2.97
CA VAL A 17 12.18 23.37 -3.35
C VAL A 17 12.47 23.52 -4.85
N PRO A 18 13.68 23.20 -5.32
CA PRO A 18 13.96 23.19 -6.76
C PRO A 18 12.98 22.28 -7.51
N GLU A 19 12.57 22.71 -8.70
CA GLU A 19 11.77 21.88 -9.59
C GLU A 19 12.55 20.66 -10.07
N PRO A 20 11.91 19.50 -10.20
CA PRO A 20 12.55 18.32 -10.78
C PRO A 20 12.82 18.54 -12.26
N VAL A 21 13.92 17.99 -12.75
CA VAL A 21 14.28 18.00 -14.17
C VAL A 21 14.67 16.58 -14.62
N VAL A 22 14.50 16.29 -15.90
CA VAL A 22 15.03 15.08 -16.52
C VAL A 22 16.57 15.09 -16.39
N GLN A 23 17.13 14.09 -15.74
CA GLN A 23 18.58 13.95 -15.51
C GLN A 23 19.19 12.86 -16.41
N LEU A 24 18.44 11.82 -16.70
CA LEU A 24 18.85 10.69 -17.54
C LEU A 24 17.88 10.52 -18.72
N PRO A 25 18.33 9.96 -19.84
CA PRO A 25 17.46 9.72 -21.00
C PRO A 25 16.23 8.85 -20.72
N THR A 26 16.26 8.07 -19.65
CA THR A 26 15.19 7.16 -19.21
C THR A 26 14.22 7.78 -18.21
N ASP A 27 14.45 9.02 -17.78
CA ASP A 27 13.62 9.68 -16.76
C ASP A 27 12.37 10.32 -17.36
N ALA A 28 11.39 10.56 -16.48
CA ALA A 28 10.30 11.50 -16.75
C ALA A 28 10.13 12.49 -15.58
N VAL A 29 9.45 13.60 -15.83
CA VAL A 29 8.92 14.49 -14.80
C VAL A 29 7.40 14.38 -14.82
N VAL A 30 6.81 14.14 -13.66
CA VAL A 30 5.37 14.01 -13.47
C VAL A 30 4.88 15.14 -12.59
N ARG A 31 3.92 15.93 -13.08
CA ARG A 31 3.15 16.87 -12.26
C ARG A 31 2.11 16.07 -11.49
N VAL A 32 2.22 16.12 -10.17
CA VAL A 32 1.39 15.33 -9.26
C VAL A 32 -0.01 15.95 -9.15
N LEU A 33 -1.03 15.16 -9.43
CA LEU A 33 -2.43 15.53 -9.21
C LEU A 33 -2.94 15.06 -7.86
N ARG A 34 -2.57 13.85 -7.49
CA ARG A 34 -2.94 13.23 -6.20
C ARG A 34 -1.74 12.50 -5.63
N ALA A 35 -1.57 12.66 -4.33
CA ALA A 35 -0.66 11.87 -3.51
C ALA A 35 -1.38 11.45 -2.23
N CYS A 36 -0.72 10.70 -1.37
CA CYS A 36 -1.29 10.40 -0.05
C CYS A 36 -0.20 10.17 0.99
N ILE A 37 -0.62 10.11 2.25
CA ILE A 37 0.23 9.75 3.39
C ILE A 37 0.04 8.26 3.66
N CYS A 38 1.13 7.50 3.71
CA CYS A 38 1.13 6.09 4.06
C CYS A 38 1.36 5.90 5.57
N GLY A 39 0.85 4.79 6.11
CA GLY A 39 1.16 4.40 7.48
C GLY A 39 2.66 4.19 7.74
N SER A 40 3.42 3.77 6.71
CA SER A 40 4.87 3.60 6.80
C SER A 40 5.63 4.94 6.88
N ASP A 41 5.07 6.03 6.38
CA ASP A 41 5.65 7.37 6.50
C ASP A 41 5.69 7.83 7.97
N LEU A 42 4.78 7.34 8.81
CA LEU A 42 4.72 7.68 10.23
C LEU A 42 5.96 7.23 11.02
N TRP A 43 6.69 6.25 10.52
CA TRP A 43 7.94 5.82 11.16
C TRP A 43 9.01 6.90 11.10
N ALA A 44 9.13 7.55 9.92
CA ALA A 44 10.00 8.70 9.78
C ALA A 44 9.47 9.89 10.60
N TYR A 45 8.16 10.13 10.55
CA TYR A 45 7.50 11.19 11.32
C TYR A 45 7.75 11.07 12.83
N ARG A 46 7.71 9.85 13.38
CA ARG A 46 7.99 9.57 14.80
C ARG A 46 9.49 9.50 15.15
N GLY A 47 10.37 9.53 14.15
CA GLY A 47 11.81 9.36 14.35
C GLY A 47 12.27 7.91 14.51
N GLU A 48 11.39 6.95 14.23
CA GLU A 48 11.71 5.51 14.26
C GLU A 48 12.53 5.08 13.03
N ALA A 49 12.43 5.84 11.93
CA ALA A 49 13.25 5.70 10.73
C ALA A 49 14.01 7.00 10.47
N ALA A 50 15.34 6.93 10.42
CA ALA A 50 16.18 8.10 10.21
C ALA A 50 15.92 8.76 8.86
N ARG A 51 15.84 10.10 8.84
CA ARG A 51 15.75 10.96 7.65
C ARG A 51 16.73 12.12 7.79
N GLN A 52 17.17 12.65 6.65
CA GLN A 52 17.97 13.86 6.63
C GLN A 52 17.06 15.10 6.70
N PRO A 53 17.44 16.16 7.46
CA PRO A 53 16.68 17.40 7.45
C PRO A 53 16.51 17.98 6.05
N GLY A 54 15.28 18.38 5.69
CA GLY A 54 14.93 18.85 4.34
C GLY A 54 14.71 17.76 3.31
N GLN A 55 14.71 16.47 3.69
CA GLN A 55 14.45 15.37 2.79
C GLN A 55 12.97 15.38 2.37
N ARG A 56 12.70 15.32 1.05
CA ARG A 56 11.35 15.16 0.50
C ARG A 56 10.83 13.78 0.81
N ILE A 57 9.52 13.64 0.97
CA ILE A 57 8.89 12.38 1.34
C ILE A 57 7.65 12.07 0.50
N GLY A 58 7.04 10.91 0.80
CA GLY A 58 5.87 10.37 0.11
C GLY A 58 6.24 9.44 -1.04
N HIS A 59 5.50 8.34 -1.16
CA HIS A 59 5.82 7.30 -2.13
C HIS A 59 4.59 6.82 -2.92
N GLU A 60 3.44 7.43 -2.71
CA GLU A 60 2.21 7.12 -3.41
C GLU A 60 1.72 8.37 -4.15
N PHE A 61 1.70 8.32 -5.48
CA PHE A 61 1.22 9.44 -6.29
C PHE A 61 0.75 9.01 -7.68
N LEU A 62 -0.09 9.83 -8.28
CA LEU A 62 -0.45 9.81 -9.70
C LEU A 62 -0.44 11.25 -10.24
N GLY A 63 -0.29 11.38 -11.53
CA GLY A 63 -0.23 12.70 -12.14
C GLY A 63 -0.10 12.66 -13.66
N VAL A 64 0.26 13.80 -14.23
CA VAL A 64 0.42 14.00 -15.67
C VAL A 64 1.90 14.16 -16.02
N VAL A 65 2.36 13.44 -17.02
CA VAL A 65 3.73 13.56 -17.53
C VAL A 65 3.93 14.93 -18.14
N GLU A 66 4.92 15.68 -17.65
CA GLU A 66 5.28 17.02 -18.16
C GLU A 66 6.47 16.98 -19.10
N GLU A 67 7.44 16.11 -18.83
CA GLU A 67 8.66 15.97 -19.63
C GLU A 67 9.11 14.52 -19.63
N THR A 68 9.74 14.07 -20.72
CA THR A 68 10.36 12.74 -20.84
C THR A 68 11.76 12.87 -21.40
N GLY A 69 12.65 12.00 -20.92
CA GLY A 69 13.97 11.79 -21.54
C GLY A 69 13.84 11.13 -22.93
N SER A 70 14.91 11.20 -23.69
CA SER A 70 14.93 10.78 -25.10
C SER A 70 14.76 9.27 -25.34
N GLU A 71 14.95 8.44 -24.31
CA GLU A 71 14.81 6.98 -24.38
C GLU A 71 13.48 6.47 -23.83
N VAL A 72 12.62 7.36 -23.33
CA VAL A 72 11.29 6.99 -22.82
C VAL A 72 10.35 6.73 -24.01
N GLY A 73 9.80 5.52 -24.07
CA GLY A 73 8.97 5.07 -25.19
C GLY A 73 7.52 4.73 -24.84
N THR A 74 7.21 4.44 -23.56
CA THR A 74 5.86 3.96 -23.15
C THR A 74 4.91 5.07 -22.73
N VAL A 75 5.43 6.22 -22.33
CA VAL A 75 4.65 7.39 -21.91
C VAL A 75 5.18 8.66 -22.59
N ARG A 76 4.32 9.68 -22.71
CA ARG A 76 4.66 10.96 -23.34
C ARG A 76 4.01 12.11 -22.59
N ARG A 77 4.47 13.32 -22.84
CA ARG A 77 3.89 14.54 -22.27
C ARG A 77 2.37 14.57 -22.44
N GLY A 78 1.66 14.85 -21.36
CA GLY A 78 0.21 14.92 -21.27
C GLY A 78 -0.48 13.57 -21.00
N ASP A 79 0.27 12.47 -20.82
CA ASP A 79 -0.32 11.21 -20.39
C ASP A 79 -0.57 11.23 -18.89
N LEU A 80 -1.75 10.72 -18.48
CA LEU A 80 -2.06 10.45 -17.08
C LEU A 80 -1.40 9.13 -16.69
N VAL A 81 -0.72 9.13 -15.54
CA VAL A 81 0.06 7.98 -15.07
C VAL A 81 -0.09 7.77 -13.57
N VAL A 82 0.04 6.51 -13.13
CA VAL A 82 0.26 6.16 -11.72
C VAL A 82 1.66 5.60 -11.54
N ALA A 83 2.32 5.97 -10.45
CA ALA A 83 3.62 5.44 -10.06
C ALA A 83 3.45 4.44 -8.90
N PRO A 84 4.02 3.23 -8.98
CA PRO A 84 4.11 2.33 -7.84
C PRO A 84 5.04 2.94 -6.76
N PHE A 85 4.92 2.48 -5.52
CA PHE A 85 5.68 3.03 -4.39
C PHE A 85 7.21 2.82 -4.46
N MET A 86 7.69 2.04 -5.42
CA MET A 86 9.10 1.90 -5.79
C MET A 86 9.27 1.99 -7.30
N TRP A 87 10.36 2.64 -7.74
CA TRP A 87 10.71 2.61 -9.15
C TRP A 87 11.52 1.35 -9.50
N SER A 88 11.50 0.97 -10.77
CA SER A 88 12.20 -0.19 -11.30
C SER A 88 12.63 0.02 -12.74
N ASP A 89 13.70 -0.66 -13.20
CA ASP A 89 14.21 -0.53 -14.57
C ASP A 89 13.35 -1.27 -15.62
N GLY A 90 12.50 -2.20 -15.20
CA GLY A 90 11.64 -2.98 -16.09
C GLY A 90 12.36 -4.06 -16.92
N VAL A 91 13.71 -4.17 -16.85
CA VAL A 91 14.49 -4.99 -17.77
C VAL A 91 15.41 -6.01 -17.08
N CYS A 92 15.73 -5.85 -15.80
CA CYS A 92 16.54 -6.85 -15.08
C CYS A 92 15.75 -8.15 -14.88
N ASP A 93 16.43 -9.21 -14.47
CA ASP A 93 15.80 -10.52 -14.32
C ASP A 93 14.64 -10.50 -13.31
N TYR A 94 14.81 -9.81 -12.18
CA TYR A 94 13.72 -9.65 -11.21
C TYR A 94 12.50 -8.95 -11.80
N CYS A 95 12.71 -7.88 -12.59
CA CYS A 95 11.60 -7.17 -13.24
C CYS A 95 10.88 -8.07 -14.25
N ARG A 96 11.62 -8.89 -15.03
CA ARG A 96 11.05 -9.84 -15.99
C ARG A 96 10.26 -10.96 -15.31
N GLU A 97 10.61 -11.32 -14.09
CA GLU A 97 9.88 -12.28 -13.24
C GLU A 97 8.70 -11.64 -12.49
N GLY A 98 8.47 -10.33 -12.64
CA GLY A 98 7.42 -9.61 -11.94
C GLY A 98 7.79 -9.15 -10.53
N LEU A 99 9.04 -9.37 -10.09
CA LEU A 99 9.55 -8.95 -8.77
C LEU A 99 10.16 -7.54 -8.83
N THR A 100 9.37 -6.56 -9.27
CA THR A 100 9.83 -5.18 -9.52
C THR A 100 10.40 -4.48 -8.29
N THR A 101 9.97 -4.84 -7.09
CA THR A 101 10.52 -4.33 -5.82
C THR A 101 11.88 -4.91 -5.44
N SER A 102 12.34 -5.94 -6.16
CA SER A 102 13.70 -6.50 -6.06
C SER A 102 14.60 -6.04 -7.20
N CYS A 103 14.19 -5.05 -7.99
CA CYS A 103 14.96 -4.52 -9.11
C CYS A 103 16.36 -4.06 -8.66
N VAL A 104 17.40 -4.49 -9.41
CA VAL A 104 18.80 -4.16 -9.07
C VAL A 104 19.13 -2.67 -9.21
N HIS A 105 18.34 -1.92 -9.99
CA HIS A 105 18.44 -0.48 -10.16
C HIS A 105 17.23 0.25 -9.54
N GLY A 106 16.37 -0.48 -8.82
CA GLY A 106 15.18 0.05 -8.18
C GLY A 106 15.48 0.88 -6.94
N GLY A 107 14.47 1.58 -6.48
CA GLY A 107 14.59 2.36 -5.25
C GLY A 107 13.24 2.84 -4.74
N PHE A 108 13.27 3.51 -3.60
CA PHE A 108 12.10 3.97 -2.85
C PHE A 108 12.02 5.50 -2.89
N TRP A 109 10.85 6.04 -3.20
CA TRP A 109 10.60 7.48 -3.26
C TRP A 109 10.97 8.16 -1.93
N GLY A 110 11.51 9.35 -2.02
CA GLY A 110 12.00 10.08 -0.86
C GLY A 110 13.28 9.50 -0.24
N SER A 111 14.00 8.60 -0.94
CA SER A 111 15.36 8.24 -0.57
C SER A 111 16.33 9.41 -0.80
N VAL A 112 17.49 9.39 -0.15
CA VAL A 112 18.52 10.44 -0.30
C VAL A 112 18.90 10.58 -1.79
N GLY A 113 18.79 11.82 -2.30
CA GLY A 113 19.07 12.13 -3.70
C GLY A 113 17.90 11.89 -4.67
N TYR A 114 16.74 11.50 -4.16
CA TYR A 114 15.52 11.30 -4.94
C TYR A 114 14.35 12.08 -4.38
N ASP A 115 13.43 12.47 -5.27
CA ASP A 115 12.23 13.19 -4.88
C ASP A 115 11.24 12.28 -4.15
N GLY A 116 10.41 12.90 -3.31
CA GLY A 116 9.21 12.26 -2.77
C GLY A 116 7.96 12.70 -3.53
N GLY A 117 6.93 11.86 -3.54
CA GLY A 117 5.69 12.11 -4.27
C GLY A 117 4.74 13.13 -3.62
N GLN A 118 4.99 13.59 -2.38
CA GLN A 118 4.19 14.63 -1.70
C GLN A 118 4.71 16.03 -2.08
N GLY A 119 4.58 16.40 -3.35
CA GLY A 119 4.99 17.66 -3.93
C GLY A 119 4.21 17.97 -5.20
N GLU A 120 4.42 19.16 -5.78
CA GLU A 120 3.73 19.58 -7.02
C GLU A 120 4.23 18.80 -8.25
N ALA A 121 5.50 18.38 -8.25
CA ALA A 121 6.07 17.54 -9.29
C ALA A 121 7.16 16.62 -8.74
N VAL A 122 7.47 15.56 -9.48
CA VAL A 122 8.46 14.54 -9.10
C VAL A 122 9.22 14.03 -10.34
N ARG A 123 10.54 13.87 -10.21
CA ARG A 123 11.35 13.16 -11.20
C ARG A 123 11.18 11.65 -11.01
N VAL A 124 10.87 10.95 -12.08
CA VAL A 124 10.65 9.50 -12.11
C VAL A 124 11.80 8.83 -12.84
N PRO A 125 12.69 8.09 -12.14
CA PRO A 125 13.70 7.27 -12.79
C PRO A 125 13.08 6.10 -13.56
N PHE A 126 13.72 5.70 -14.67
CA PHE A 126 13.29 4.54 -15.45
C PHE A 126 11.79 4.56 -15.78
N ALA A 127 11.32 5.65 -16.40
CA ALA A 127 9.90 5.91 -16.59
C ALA A 127 9.14 4.74 -17.22
N ASP A 128 9.73 4.05 -18.22
CA ASP A 128 9.12 2.89 -18.88
C ASP A 128 8.97 1.67 -17.96
N GLY A 129 9.94 1.46 -17.07
CA GLY A 129 9.90 0.37 -16.08
C GLY A 129 9.05 0.71 -14.85
N THR A 130 8.77 1.98 -14.62
CA THR A 130 8.12 2.48 -13.41
C THR A 130 6.66 2.86 -13.65
N LEU A 131 6.40 3.79 -14.55
CA LEU A 131 5.07 4.37 -14.74
C LEU A 131 4.08 3.41 -15.43
N VAL A 132 2.81 3.56 -15.08
CA VAL A 132 1.71 2.90 -15.78
C VAL A 132 0.73 3.96 -16.29
N GLY A 133 0.48 3.93 -17.60
CA GLY A 133 -0.49 4.81 -18.23
C GLY A 133 -1.92 4.53 -17.75
N LEU A 134 -2.68 5.59 -17.54
CA LEU A 134 -4.09 5.59 -17.19
C LEU A 134 -4.92 6.23 -18.31
N PRO A 135 -6.21 5.94 -18.43
CA PRO A 135 -7.09 6.64 -19.35
C PRO A 135 -7.11 8.14 -19.06
N LYS A 136 -6.94 8.97 -20.10
CA LYS A 136 -6.82 10.43 -19.91
C LYS A 136 -8.10 11.07 -19.37
N ASP A 137 -9.26 10.55 -19.72
CA ASP A 137 -10.57 10.98 -19.27
C ASP A 137 -10.78 10.77 -17.77
N ALA A 138 -10.07 9.81 -17.16
CA ALA A 138 -10.07 9.63 -15.71
C ALA A 138 -9.59 10.89 -14.95
N ALA A 139 -8.82 11.78 -15.59
CA ALA A 139 -8.35 13.02 -14.96
C ALA A 139 -9.49 14.01 -14.62
N SER A 140 -10.67 13.85 -15.20
CA SER A 140 -11.86 14.68 -14.92
C SER A 140 -12.80 14.10 -13.87
N ASP A 141 -12.51 12.91 -13.33
CA ASP A 141 -13.30 12.25 -12.31
C ASP A 141 -12.50 12.10 -10.99
N ASP A 142 -12.78 12.97 -10.03
CA ASP A 142 -12.09 13.03 -8.75
C ASP A 142 -12.23 11.74 -7.94
N HIS A 143 -13.39 11.07 -8.00
CA HIS A 143 -13.61 9.80 -7.33
C HIS A 143 -12.75 8.70 -7.96
N LEU A 144 -12.75 8.63 -9.29
CA LEU A 144 -11.93 7.66 -10.01
C LEU A 144 -10.44 7.89 -9.80
N LEU A 145 -9.97 9.15 -9.83
CA LEU A 145 -8.57 9.47 -9.50
C LEU A 145 -8.18 9.00 -8.10
N THR A 146 -9.08 9.18 -7.13
CA THR A 146 -8.86 8.71 -5.74
C THR A 146 -8.77 7.19 -5.68
N ALA A 147 -9.66 6.48 -6.38
CA ALA A 147 -9.60 5.01 -6.47
C ALA A 147 -8.31 4.54 -7.16
N LEU A 148 -7.92 5.17 -8.28
CA LEU A 148 -6.71 4.85 -9.05
C LEU A 148 -5.43 5.09 -8.25
N LEU A 149 -5.40 6.08 -7.35
CA LEU A 149 -4.23 6.33 -6.49
C LEU A 149 -3.89 5.11 -5.62
N THR A 150 -4.87 4.32 -5.19
CA THR A 150 -4.61 3.12 -4.38
C THR A 150 -3.79 2.06 -5.09
N LEU A 151 -3.74 2.09 -6.43
CA LEU A 151 -2.90 1.23 -7.26
C LEU A 151 -1.41 1.53 -7.10
N SER A 152 -1.04 2.69 -6.54
CA SER A 152 0.36 3.02 -6.26
C SER A 152 0.96 2.14 -5.16
N ASP A 153 0.13 1.66 -4.19
CA ASP A 153 0.57 0.83 -3.07
C ASP A 153 -0.56 -0.06 -2.51
N VAL A 154 -1.48 0.51 -1.71
CA VAL A 154 -2.29 -0.23 -0.72
C VAL A 154 -3.17 -1.32 -1.33
N LEU A 155 -3.72 -1.09 -2.54
CA LEU A 155 -4.54 -2.10 -3.23
C LEU A 155 -3.67 -3.26 -3.72
N GLY A 156 -2.53 -2.96 -4.35
CA GLY A 156 -1.57 -3.96 -4.82
C GLY A 156 -0.94 -4.73 -3.66
N THR A 157 -0.65 -4.05 -2.56
CA THR A 157 -0.07 -4.65 -1.34
C THR A 157 -1.07 -5.58 -0.66
N GLY A 158 -2.34 -5.18 -0.53
CA GLY A 158 -3.40 -6.06 -0.02
C GLY A 158 -3.64 -7.27 -0.91
N HIS A 159 -3.59 -7.08 -2.23
CA HIS A 159 -3.70 -8.16 -3.22
C HIS A 159 -2.53 -9.15 -3.12
N HIS A 160 -1.30 -8.66 -2.98
CA HIS A 160 -0.11 -9.49 -2.77
C HIS A 160 -0.23 -10.38 -1.55
N ALA A 161 -0.70 -9.83 -0.43
CA ALA A 161 -0.93 -10.60 0.79
C ALA A 161 -1.99 -11.68 0.59
N ALA A 162 -3.09 -11.37 -0.09
CA ALA A 162 -4.14 -12.33 -0.38
C ALA A 162 -3.66 -13.48 -1.29
N LEU A 163 -2.85 -13.18 -2.32
CA LEU A 163 -2.20 -14.19 -3.15
C LEU A 163 -1.21 -15.04 -2.34
N GLY A 164 -0.38 -14.39 -1.51
CA GLY A 164 0.58 -15.06 -0.64
C GLY A 164 -0.09 -16.02 0.34
N ALA A 165 -1.24 -15.65 0.87
CA ALA A 165 -2.09 -16.51 1.72
C ALA A 165 -2.80 -17.63 0.96
N GLY A 166 -2.75 -17.66 -0.37
CA GLY A 166 -3.43 -18.66 -1.19
C GLY A 166 -4.95 -18.53 -1.17
N VAL A 167 -5.46 -17.29 -1.12
CA VAL A 167 -6.91 -17.03 -1.22
C VAL A 167 -7.44 -17.58 -2.55
N ARG A 168 -8.57 -18.28 -2.49
CA ARG A 168 -9.24 -18.90 -3.64
C ARG A 168 -10.75 -18.98 -3.42
N PRO A 169 -11.53 -19.26 -4.46
CA PRO A 169 -12.98 -19.45 -4.32
C PRO A 169 -13.34 -20.46 -3.22
N GLY A 170 -14.33 -20.12 -2.40
CA GLY A 170 -14.80 -20.93 -1.28
C GLY A 170 -13.92 -20.91 -0.03
N ALA A 171 -12.80 -20.15 -0.01
CA ALA A 171 -11.94 -20.07 1.17
C ALA A 171 -12.55 -19.23 2.28
N THR A 172 -12.27 -19.63 3.53
CA THR A 172 -12.40 -18.74 4.70
C THR A 172 -11.09 -18.00 4.88
N VAL A 173 -11.15 -16.68 4.87
CA VAL A 173 -10.00 -15.77 5.01
C VAL A 173 -10.12 -14.99 6.31
N ALA A 174 -9.01 -14.83 7.04
CA ALA A 174 -8.93 -13.88 8.14
C ALA A 174 -7.91 -12.79 7.80
N VAL A 175 -8.23 -11.53 8.08
CA VAL A 175 -7.35 -10.39 7.84
C VAL A 175 -7.02 -9.73 9.18
N VAL A 176 -5.75 -9.80 9.56
CA VAL A 176 -5.23 -9.18 10.80
C VAL A 176 -4.73 -7.78 10.49
N GLY A 177 -5.48 -6.78 10.94
CA GLY A 177 -5.22 -5.36 10.76
C GLY A 177 -6.33 -4.62 10.00
N ASP A 178 -6.75 -3.49 10.56
CA ASP A 178 -7.79 -2.58 10.03
C ASP A 178 -7.22 -1.29 9.42
N GLY A 179 -5.94 -1.30 9.05
CA GLY A 179 -5.31 -0.23 8.27
C GLY A 179 -5.69 -0.31 6.78
N ALA A 180 -5.29 0.70 5.99
CA ALA A 180 -5.64 0.78 4.56
C ALA A 180 -5.24 -0.49 3.78
N VAL A 181 -4.05 -1.05 4.04
CA VAL A 181 -3.60 -2.31 3.41
C VAL A 181 -4.47 -3.49 3.83
N GLY A 182 -4.81 -3.62 5.13
CA GLY A 182 -5.69 -4.69 5.61
C GLY A 182 -7.10 -4.60 4.99
N LEU A 183 -7.65 -3.39 4.88
CA LEU A 183 -8.94 -3.16 4.21
C LEU A 183 -8.87 -3.50 2.71
N CYS A 184 -7.80 -3.11 2.02
CA CYS A 184 -7.57 -3.51 0.63
C CYS A 184 -7.37 -5.04 0.50
N ALA A 185 -6.82 -5.72 1.50
CA ALA A 185 -6.74 -7.18 1.52
C ALA A 185 -8.11 -7.84 1.68
N VAL A 186 -9.05 -7.25 2.43
CA VAL A 186 -10.45 -7.69 2.46
C VAL A 186 -11.08 -7.60 1.06
N LEU A 187 -10.89 -6.45 0.38
CA LEU A 187 -11.37 -6.24 -0.99
C LEU A 187 -10.74 -7.26 -1.97
N ALA A 188 -9.43 -7.49 -1.86
CA ALA A 188 -8.72 -8.47 -2.66
C ALA A 188 -9.21 -9.91 -2.40
N ALA A 189 -9.45 -10.28 -1.14
CA ALA A 189 -10.00 -11.58 -0.78
C ALA A 189 -11.39 -11.81 -1.40
N ARG A 190 -12.27 -10.80 -1.36
CA ARG A 190 -13.56 -10.84 -2.05
C ARG A 190 -13.39 -11.00 -3.56
N ARG A 191 -12.52 -10.22 -4.19
CA ARG A 191 -12.21 -10.30 -5.62
C ARG A 191 -11.75 -11.70 -6.03
N LEU A 192 -10.93 -12.34 -5.20
CA LEU A 192 -10.43 -13.71 -5.40
C LEU A 192 -11.44 -14.82 -5.06
N GLY A 193 -12.68 -14.45 -4.67
CA GLY A 193 -13.78 -15.39 -4.47
C GLY A 193 -13.83 -16.05 -3.09
N ALA A 194 -13.22 -15.45 -2.07
CA ALA A 194 -13.39 -15.92 -0.69
C ALA A 194 -14.88 -15.97 -0.31
N GLU A 195 -15.32 -17.05 0.32
CA GLU A 195 -16.71 -17.24 0.76
C GLU A 195 -16.96 -16.55 2.10
N ARG A 196 -15.99 -16.62 2.99
CA ARG A 196 -16.05 -15.99 4.31
C ARG A 196 -14.82 -15.13 4.52
N ILE A 197 -15.00 -13.89 4.97
CA ILE A 197 -13.92 -12.95 5.24
C ILE A 197 -14.10 -12.38 6.64
N ILE A 198 -13.18 -12.72 7.54
CA ILE A 198 -13.16 -12.31 8.94
C ILE A 198 -12.15 -11.17 9.08
N ALA A 199 -12.62 -9.94 9.30
CA ALA A 199 -11.76 -8.79 9.52
C ALA A 199 -11.46 -8.63 11.03
N LEU A 200 -10.18 -8.64 11.41
CA LEU A 200 -9.75 -8.36 12.78
C LEU A 200 -9.40 -6.88 12.92
N GLY A 201 -10.30 -6.12 13.54
CA GLY A 201 -10.17 -4.67 13.73
C GLY A 201 -11.19 -4.14 14.72
N ARG A 202 -10.85 -3.05 15.43
CA ARG A 202 -11.67 -2.53 16.52
C ARG A 202 -12.22 -1.11 16.28
N HIS A 203 -11.70 -0.41 15.29
CA HIS A 203 -12.15 0.95 15.00
C HIS A 203 -13.43 0.88 14.15
N GLU A 204 -14.56 1.33 14.67
CA GLU A 204 -15.89 1.19 14.05
C GLU A 204 -15.90 1.70 12.61
N VAL A 205 -15.38 2.91 12.36
CA VAL A 205 -15.30 3.49 11.00
C VAL A 205 -14.56 2.56 10.04
N ARG A 206 -13.45 1.94 10.48
CA ARG A 206 -12.63 1.05 9.66
C ARG A 206 -13.29 -0.31 9.45
N THR A 207 -13.96 -0.83 10.48
CA THR A 207 -14.70 -2.10 10.34
C THR A 207 -15.94 -1.95 9.47
N ASP A 208 -16.54 -0.76 9.41
CA ASP A 208 -17.62 -0.47 8.45
C ASP A 208 -17.12 -0.46 7.01
N ILE A 209 -15.92 0.10 6.77
CA ILE A 209 -15.26 -0.01 5.46
C ILE A 209 -14.98 -1.49 5.14
N ALA A 210 -14.48 -2.28 6.11
CA ALA A 210 -14.26 -3.72 5.91
C ALA A 210 -15.54 -4.44 5.48
N ARG A 211 -16.68 -4.15 6.11
CA ARG A 211 -18.00 -4.71 5.71
C ARG A 211 -18.39 -4.30 4.29
N ARG A 212 -18.21 -3.03 3.93
CA ARG A 212 -18.46 -2.53 2.57
C ARG A 212 -17.56 -3.24 1.56
N PHE A 213 -16.32 -3.56 1.91
CA PHE A 213 -15.36 -4.27 1.07
C PHE A 213 -15.63 -5.77 0.99
N GLY A 214 -16.50 -6.31 1.83
CA GLY A 214 -16.96 -7.70 1.78
C GLY A 214 -16.60 -8.55 2.99
N ALA A 215 -16.15 -7.97 4.11
CA ALA A 215 -16.01 -8.73 5.35
C ALA A 215 -17.39 -9.24 5.80
N THR A 216 -17.48 -10.54 6.02
CA THR A 216 -18.69 -11.23 6.51
C THR A 216 -18.80 -11.15 8.02
N ASP A 217 -17.65 -11.13 8.69
CA ASP A 217 -17.53 -11.10 10.14
C ASP A 217 -16.46 -10.09 10.57
N VAL A 218 -16.63 -9.53 11.76
CA VAL A 218 -15.65 -8.62 12.37
C VAL A 218 -15.33 -9.13 13.77
N VAL A 219 -14.04 -9.21 14.09
CA VAL A 219 -13.51 -9.56 15.40
C VAL A 219 -12.79 -8.34 15.97
N ALA A 220 -13.33 -7.74 17.02
CA ALA A 220 -12.78 -6.53 17.65
C ALA A 220 -11.74 -6.84 18.74
N GLU A 221 -11.72 -8.05 19.22
CA GLU A 221 -10.85 -8.56 20.26
C GLU A 221 -9.38 -8.63 19.78
N ARG A 222 -8.46 -8.81 20.73
CA ARG A 222 -7.03 -8.98 20.50
C ARG A 222 -6.48 -10.18 21.28
N GLY A 223 -5.31 -10.66 20.84
CA GLY A 223 -4.60 -11.75 21.50
C GLY A 223 -5.47 -13.01 21.56
N GLU A 224 -5.46 -13.71 22.69
CA GLU A 224 -6.16 -14.98 22.90
C GLU A 224 -7.68 -14.87 22.66
N ALA A 225 -8.31 -13.74 23.02
CA ALA A 225 -9.72 -13.54 22.78
C ALA A 225 -10.05 -13.46 21.28
N ALA A 226 -9.20 -12.82 20.47
CA ALA A 226 -9.35 -12.81 19.02
C ALA A 226 -9.20 -14.20 18.42
N VAL A 227 -8.22 -14.98 18.92
CA VAL A 227 -8.01 -16.36 18.48
C VAL A 227 -9.24 -17.22 18.80
N ALA A 228 -9.78 -17.11 20.02
CA ALA A 228 -10.98 -17.82 20.41
C ALA A 228 -12.19 -17.47 19.53
N ALA A 229 -12.41 -16.17 19.24
CA ALA A 229 -13.48 -15.70 18.37
C ALA A 229 -13.36 -16.26 16.95
N VAL A 230 -12.17 -16.19 16.34
CA VAL A 230 -11.94 -16.75 15.00
C VAL A 230 -12.13 -18.28 14.99
N ARG A 231 -11.67 -18.98 16.03
CA ARG A 231 -11.88 -20.42 16.18
C ARG A 231 -13.37 -20.77 16.28
N GLU A 232 -14.15 -20.03 17.04
CA GLU A 232 -15.60 -20.20 17.12
C GLU A 232 -16.27 -20.04 15.75
N LEU A 233 -15.96 -18.93 15.04
CA LEU A 233 -16.46 -18.65 13.69
C LEU A 233 -16.09 -19.73 12.66
N THR A 234 -15.00 -20.44 12.89
CA THR A 234 -14.47 -21.46 11.98
C THR A 234 -14.62 -22.91 12.52
N ARG A 235 -15.53 -23.13 13.49
CA ARG A 235 -15.81 -24.42 14.09
C ARG A 235 -14.56 -25.11 14.67
N GLY A 236 -13.68 -24.33 15.26
CA GLY A 236 -12.42 -24.79 15.86
C GLY A 236 -11.25 -24.97 14.90
N GLN A 237 -11.47 -24.92 13.58
CA GLN A 237 -10.43 -25.23 12.60
C GLN A 237 -9.44 -24.09 12.34
N GLY A 238 -9.91 -22.85 12.36
CA GLY A 238 -9.16 -21.68 11.89
C GLY A 238 -9.41 -21.36 10.41
N ALA A 239 -8.78 -20.30 9.90
CA ALA A 239 -8.95 -19.81 8.54
C ALA A 239 -8.03 -20.56 7.54
N HIS A 240 -8.50 -20.75 6.30
CA HIS A 240 -7.71 -21.34 5.22
C HIS A 240 -6.55 -20.47 4.81
N ALA A 241 -6.79 -19.17 4.77
CA ALA A 241 -5.84 -18.13 4.40
C ALA A 241 -5.88 -17.02 5.45
N VAL A 242 -4.74 -16.55 5.88
CA VAL A 242 -4.63 -15.45 6.84
C VAL A 242 -3.75 -14.37 6.24
N VAL A 243 -4.25 -13.14 6.22
CA VAL A 243 -3.46 -11.95 5.85
C VAL A 243 -2.97 -11.28 7.13
N GLU A 244 -1.66 -11.02 7.21
CA GLU A 244 -1.04 -10.22 8.26
C GLU A 244 -0.59 -8.88 7.68
N ALA A 245 -1.23 -7.77 8.12
CA ALA A 245 -1.03 -6.43 7.59
C ALA A 245 -0.70 -5.38 8.67
N VAL A 246 -0.05 -5.80 9.76
CA VAL A 246 0.33 -4.95 10.90
C VAL A 246 1.84 -4.90 11.10
N GLY A 247 2.52 -6.06 11.10
CA GLY A 247 3.96 -6.19 11.23
C GLY A 247 4.48 -6.29 12.66
N THR A 248 3.61 -6.49 13.67
CA THR A 248 4.05 -6.70 15.06
C THR A 248 4.23 -8.17 15.39
N GLU A 249 5.05 -8.47 16.41
CA GLU A 249 5.15 -9.83 16.96
C GLU A 249 3.76 -10.38 17.34
N GLN A 250 2.93 -9.58 17.99
CA GLN A 250 1.59 -10.02 18.43
C GLN A 250 0.66 -10.32 17.25
N SER A 251 0.65 -9.50 16.20
CA SER A 251 -0.19 -9.73 15.03
C SER A 251 0.22 -10.99 14.28
N MET A 252 1.52 -11.22 14.14
CA MET A 252 2.04 -12.43 13.50
C MET A 252 1.73 -13.67 14.33
N ARG A 253 1.88 -13.63 15.68
CA ARG A 253 1.47 -14.72 16.56
C ARG A 253 -0.01 -15.03 16.41
N THR A 254 -0.87 -14.00 16.43
CA THR A 254 -2.30 -14.16 16.19
C THR A 254 -2.55 -14.81 14.82
N ALA A 255 -1.85 -14.36 13.76
CA ALA A 255 -1.99 -14.94 12.43
C ALA A 255 -1.65 -16.44 12.41
N VAL A 256 -0.56 -16.86 13.05
CA VAL A 256 -0.19 -18.29 13.17
C VAL A 256 -1.28 -19.07 13.89
N GLU A 257 -1.77 -18.56 15.02
CA GLU A 257 -2.74 -19.26 15.87
C GLU A 257 -4.11 -19.43 15.20
N ILE A 258 -4.59 -18.43 14.43
CA ILE A 258 -5.88 -18.48 13.74
C ILE A 258 -5.82 -19.18 12.38
N THR A 259 -4.64 -19.47 11.86
CA THR A 259 -4.49 -20.27 10.63
C THR A 259 -4.86 -21.71 10.93
N ARG A 260 -5.59 -22.38 10.05
CA ARG A 260 -5.87 -23.81 10.16
C ARG A 260 -4.64 -24.64 9.81
N ASP A 261 -4.65 -25.93 10.14
CA ASP A 261 -3.65 -26.87 9.69
C ASP A 261 -3.67 -26.98 8.16
N GLY A 262 -2.51 -26.93 7.52
CA GLY A 262 -2.36 -26.89 6.07
C GLY A 262 -2.79 -25.55 5.43
N GLY A 263 -3.02 -24.52 6.24
CA GLY A 263 -3.32 -23.15 5.78
C GLY A 263 -2.07 -22.36 5.42
N ALA A 264 -2.28 -21.10 4.99
CA ALA A 264 -1.18 -20.21 4.64
C ALA A 264 -1.38 -18.80 5.17
N ILE A 265 -0.27 -18.13 5.46
CA ILE A 265 -0.21 -16.74 5.88
C ILE A 265 0.44 -15.92 4.79
N GLY A 266 -0.26 -14.86 4.33
CA GLY A 266 0.30 -13.81 3.48
C GLY A 266 0.63 -12.59 4.32
N PHE A 267 1.91 -12.22 4.43
CA PHE A 267 2.32 -11.10 5.28
C PHE A 267 2.85 -9.92 4.46
N VAL A 268 2.39 -8.73 4.81
CA VAL A 268 2.82 -7.45 4.23
C VAL A 268 2.99 -6.37 5.30
N GLY A 269 2.64 -6.67 6.54
CA GLY A 269 2.96 -5.80 7.66
C GLY A 269 4.48 -5.62 7.75
N VAL A 270 4.95 -4.36 7.73
CA VAL A 270 6.39 -4.07 7.83
C VAL A 270 6.88 -4.49 9.21
N PRO A 271 7.80 -5.45 9.32
CA PRO A 271 8.24 -5.94 10.61
C PRO A 271 8.84 -4.83 11.49
N HIS A 272 8.37 -4.71 12.70
CA HIS A 272 8.87 -3.76 13.68
C HIS A 272 8.83 -4.35 15.10
N GLY A 273 9.74 -3.88 15.94
CA GLY A 273 9.97 -4.46 17.26
C GLY A 273 11.10 -5.49 17.25
N SER A 274 11.24 -6.21 18.36
CA SER A 274 12.39 -7.12 18.61
C SER A 274 12.11 -8.59 18.29
N GLY A 275 10.85 -8.97 18.10
CA GLY A 275 10.43 -10.35 17.89
C GLY A 275 9.69 -10.55 16.56
N THR A 276 9.69 -11.78 16.05
CA THR A 276 8.99 -12.12 14.80
C THR A 276 7.57 -12.64 15.03
N GLY A 277 7.24 -13.12 16.24
CA GLY A 277 5.98 -13.82 16.54
C GLY A 277 5.83 -15.17 15.83
N LEU A 278 6.89 -15.66 15.18
CA LEU A 278 6.89 -16.93 14.48
C LEU A 278 7.39 -18.06 15.41
N ASP A 279 6.58 -19.12 15.53
CA ASP A 279 6.97 -20.38 16.10
C ASP A 279 7.10 -21.42 14.97
N LEU A 280 8.34 -21.66 14.55
CA LEU A 280 8.63 -22.59 13.46
C LEU A 280 8.25 -24.04 13.79
N SER A 281 8.27 -24.44 15.07
CA SER A 281 7.84 -25.79 15.49
C SER A 281 6.34 -25.95 15.29
N VAL A 282 5.55 -24.97 15.74
CA VAL A 282 4.09 -24.94 15.52
C VAL A 282 3.76 -24.95 14.03
N MET A 283 4.46 -24.13 13.25
CA MET A 283 4.23 -24.05 11.80
C MET A 283 4.56 -25.37 11.10
N PHE A 284 5.66 -26.01 11.50
CA PHE A 284 6.08 -27.32 10.99
C PHE A 284 5.03 -28.39 11.31
N ASP A 285 4.62 -28.50 12.56
CA ASP A 285 3.67 -29.53 13.02
C ASP A 285 2.28 -29.37 12.36
N ARG A 286 1.91 -28.12 12.04
CA ARG A 286 0.61 -27.77 11.44
C ARG A 286 0.64 -27.57 9.93
N ASN A 287 1.80 -27.77 9.28
CA ASN A 287 2.00 -27.54 7.84
C ASN A 287 1.54 -26.12 7.39
N ILE A 288 1.84 -25.09 8.17
CA ILE A 288 1.49 -23.72 7.85
C ILE A 288 2.54 -23.10 6.90
N ALA A 289 2.08 -22.61 5.74
CA ALA A 289 2.94 -21.86 4.82
C ALA A 289 2.98 -20.37 5.16
N LEU A 290 4.12 -19.71 4.90
CA LEU A 290 4.29 -18.27 5.04
C LEU A 290 4.84 -17.70 3.73
N ARG A 291 4.19 -16.68 3.17
CA ARG A 291 4.61 -15.95 1.98
C ARG A 291 4.29 -14.47 2.12
N GLY A 292 5.05 -13.61 1.45
CA GLY A 292 4.77 -12.17 1.49
C GLY A 292 6.04 -11.34 1.36
N GLY A 293 6.04 -10.17 2.00
CA GLY A 293 7.13 -9.21 1.95
C GLY A 293 6.73 -7.95 1.17
N VAL A 294 7.71 -7.31 0.54
CA VAL A 294 7.50 -6.07 -0.21
C VAL A 294 6.77 -6.38 -1.53
N ALA A 295 5.55 -5.89 -1.66
CA ALA A 295 4.66 -6.22 -2.77
C ALA A 295 5.16 -5.65 -4.10
N PRO A 296 5.32 -6.44 -5.17
CA PRO A 296 5.68 -5.95 -6.49
C PRO A 296 4.49 -5.30 -7.20
N VAL A 297 4.01 -4.19 -6.65
CA VAL A 297 2.76 -3.50 -7.02
C VAL A 297 2.70 -3.20 -8.51
N ARG A 298 3.83 -2.76 -9.11
CA ARG A 298 3.91 -2.49 -10.55
C ARG A 298 3.39 -3.66 -11.39
N ALA A 299 3.69 -4.90 -10.97
CA ALA A 299 3.29 -6.11 -11.69
C ALA A 299 1.79 -6.41 -11.56
N TYR A 300 1.14 -5.94 -10.49
CA TYR A 300 -0.29 -6.17 -10.26
C TYR A 300 -1.19 -5.12 -10.89
N ILE A 301 -0.68 -3.91 -11.19
CA ILE A 301 -1.51 -2.83 -11.76
C ILE A 301 -2.26 -3.28 -13.02
N PRO A 302 -1.66 -3.97 -14.01
CA PRO A 302 -2.39 -4.41 -15.20
C PRO A 302 -3.59 -5.34 -14.93
N ASP A 303 -3.54 -6.12 -13.84
CA ASP A 303 -4.61 -7.04 -13.42
C ASP A 303 -5.70 -6.32 -12.61
N LEU A 304 -5.34 -5.32 -11.81
CA LEU A 304 -6.26 -4.61 -10.91
C LEU A 304 -6.93 -3.40 -11.59
N LEU A 305 -6.23 -2.72 -12.48
CA LEU A 305 -6.69 -1.51 -13.15
C LEU A 305 -8.04 -1.67 -13.87
N PRO A 306 -8.30 -2.73 -14.65
CA PRO A 306 -9.61 -2.91 -15.30
C PRO A 306 -10.78 -2.95 -14.33
N ASP A 307 -10.61 -3.58 -13.16
CA ASP A 307 -11.66 -3.69 -12.15
C ASP A 307 -11.94 -2.36 -11.47
N VAL A 308 -10.90 -1.53 -11.23
CA VAL A 308 -11.05 -0.17 -10.69
C VAL A 308 -11.74 0.73 -11.72
N LEU A 309 -11.33 0.68 -12.99
CA LEU A 309 -11.93 1.47 -14.07
C LEU A 309 -13.40 1.12 -14.31
N ALA A 310 -13.76 -0.16 -14.19
CA ALA A 310 -15.14 -0.63 -14.33
C ALA A 310 -15.99 -0.36 -13.09
N GLY A 311 -15.41 0.10 -11.97
CA GLY A 311 -16.09 0.24 -10.69
C GLY A 311 -16.49 -1.11 -10.05
N THR A 312 -15.96 -2.23 -10.54
CA THR A 312 -16.19 -3.57 -9.97
C THR A 312 -15.61 -3.66 -8.56
N ILE A 313 -14.50 -2.98 -8.35
CA ILE A 313 -13.91 -2.71 -7.04
C ILE A 313 -13.72 -1.21 -6.87
N ASP A 314 -14.06 -0.70 -5.69
CA ASP A 314 -13.85 0.69 -5.30
C ASP A 314 -13.05 0.73 -3.99
N PRO A 315 -11.72 0.93 -4.05
CA PRO A 315 -10.87 1.05 -2.88
C PRO A 315 -10.83 2.46 -2.27
N SER A 316 -11.44 3.47 -2.90
CA SER A 316 -11.38 4.88 -2.48
C SER A 316 -11.82 5.15 -1.04
N PRO A 317 -12.76 4.36 -0.42
CA PRO A 317 -13.17 4.58 0.97
C PRO A 317 -12.07 4.45 2.02
N VAL A 318 -10.86 3.99 1.66
CA VAL A 318 -9.72 4.01 2.60
C VAL A 318 -9.25 5.43 2.89
N PHE A 319 -9.55 6.40 2.01
CA PHE A 319 -9.25 7.81 2.25
C PHE A 319 -10.40 8.48 3.01
N ASP A 320 -10.17 8.81 4.27
CA ASP A 320 -11.17 9.42 5.15
C ASP A 320 -10.87 10.88 5.52
N LEU A 321 -9.72 11.40 5.08
CA LEU A 321 -9.34 12.81 5.19
C LEU A 321 -8.70 13.28 3.88
N THR A 322 -9.12 14.46 3.40
CA THR A 322 -8.52 15.11 2.22
C THR A 322 -7.92 16.45 2.62
N VAL A 323 -6.70 16.71 2.19
CA VAL A 323 -5.99 17.97 2.42
C VAL A 323 -5.36 18.48 1.11
N GLY A 324 -5.18 19.78 0.99
CA GLY A 324 -4.24 20.35 0.02
C GLY A 324 -2.79 20.17 0.49
N ILE A 325 -1.81 20.47 -0.37
CA ILE A 325 -0.40 20.31 -0.03
C ILE A 325 -0.02 21.01 1.30
N GLU A 326 -0.54 22.21 1.54
CA GLU A 326 -0.28 22.98 2.77
C GLU A 326 -0.78 22.28 4.04
N GLY A 327 -1.79 21.40 3.92
CA GLY A 327 -2.37 20.65 5.02
C GLY A 327 -1.66 19.32 5.33
N VAL A 328 -0.61 18.97 4.60
CA VAL A 328 0.09 17.68 4.77
C VAL A 328 0.64 17.51 6.19
N PRO A 329 1.27 18.50 6.85
CA PRO A 329 1.72 18.36 8.24
C PRO A 329 0.58 17.99 9.22
N ASP A 330 -0.60 18.59 9.06
CA ASP A 330 -1.78 18.26 9.87
C ASP A 330 -2.31 16.85 9.52
N GLY A 331 -2.20 16.43 8.26
CA GLY A 331 -2.50 15.08 7.81
C GLY A 331 -1.64 14.02 8.51
N TYR A 332 -0.33 14.24 8.64
CA TYR A 332 0.57 13.37 9.40
C TYR A 332 0.15 13.25 10.86
N LYS A 333 -0.15 14.38 11.49
CA LYS A 333 -0.64 14.42 12.86
C LYS A 333 -1.95 13.66 13.03
N ALA A 334 -2.91 13.86 12.13
CA ALA A 334 -4.19 13.17 12.17
C ALA A 334 -4.05 11.63 12.07
N MET A 335 -3.15 11.15 11.20
CA MET A 335 -2.88 9.72 11.09
C MET A 335 -2.13 9.17 12.30
N ASP A 336 -1.19 9.92 12.86
CA ASP A 336 -0.44 9.55 14.07
C ASP A 336 -1.36 9.44 15.28
N GLU A 337 -2.25 10.39 15.47
CA GLU A 337 -3.29 10.41 16.51
C GLU A 337 -4.44 9.42 16.23
N ARG A 338 -4.43 8.75 15.06
CA ARG A 338 -5.47 7.82 14.60
C ARG A 338 -6.85 8.45 14.45
N THR A 339 -6.92 9.75 14.22
CA THR A 339 -8.15 10.48 13.86
C THR A 339 -8.43 10.40 12.36
N ALA A 340 -7.44 10.01 11.56
CA ALA A 340 -7.59 9.62 10.15
C ALA A 340 -7.02 8.21 9.90
N LEU A 341 -7.61 7.50 8.94
CA LEU A 341 -7.11 6.21 8.46
C LEU A 341 -6.04 6.40 7.39
N LYS A 342 -6.34 7.17 6.36
CA LYS A 342 -5.43 7.49 5.26
C LYS A 342 -5.77 8.86 4.68
N VAL A 343 -4.76 9.70 4.53
CA VAL A 343 -4.92 11.08 4.07
C VAL A 343 -4.65 11.16 2.57
N LEU A 344 -5.64 11.66 1.82
CA LEU A 344 -5.50 12.05 0.42
C LEU A 344 -4.91 13.46 0.35
N VAL A 345 -3.89 13.65 -0.48
CA VAL A 345 -3.28 14.94 -0.77
C VAL A 345 -3.65 15.36 -2.19
N THR A 346 -4.26 16.54 -2.33
CA THR A 346 -4.65 17.09 -3.63
C THR A 346 -3.75 18.28 -3.97
N ASN A 347 -3.17 18.25 -5.16
CA ASN A 347 -2.55 19.41 -5.78
C ASN A 347 -3.59 19.99 -6.74
N GLY A 348 -3.97 21.26 -6.51
CA GLY A 348 -5.07 21.96 -7.17
C GLY A 348 -4.97 22.08 -8.67
#